data_2678cf79ec7982f1426c2735ad45319e
#
_entry.id   2678cf79ec7982f1426c2735ad45319e
#
_cell.length_a   1.000
_cell.length_b   1.000
_cell.length_c   1.000
_cell.angle_alpha   90.00
_cell.angle_beta   90.00
_cell.angle_gamma   90.00
#
_symmetry.space_group_name_H-M   'P 1'
#
loop_
_entity.id
_entity.type
_entity.pdbx_description
1 polymer ?
#
loop_
_entity_poly.entity_id
_entity_poly.type
_entity_poly.pdbx_seq_one_letter_code
_entity_poly.pdbx_strand_id
1 'polypeptide(L)'
;RIATDAMWPTNNTGSGYLGFGLMESGNPGNNNYQPHREGIREGVEFGLELRFKPRTVSSDVEALRETLYAWNLFGGLGSRARRGFGSVTLIKMNDQDTRLDHIAYEAAAKTMLQATAGTAEFPPYTAFSPHARFGVLTTGNEARMTHNQAGLLYKAHRGQASTLRGEAKIPFGLPLQGVDLDSRRASPLLFHIHALRDGSFAAAVLYLPAEFHRERRYQPADLSALYREVARFIPAEAQP
;
A
#
# COMPACT_ATOMS: atom_id res chain seq x y z
N ARG A 1 8.44 13.28 18.64
CA ARG A 1 9.55 14.00 17.98
C ARG A 1 9.68 13.46 16.57
N ILE A 2 9.47 14.30 15.58
CA ILE A 2 9.76 14.02 14.18
C ILE A 2 11.27 13.85 14.09
N ALA A 3 11.75 12.70 13.72
CA ALA A 3 13.16 12.45 13.55
C ALA A 3 13.50 12.67 12.08
N THR A 4 14.22 13.72 11.79
CA THR A 4 15.04 13.80 10.59
C THR A 4 16.14 12.77 10.75
N ASP A 5 15.98 11.67 10.08
CA ASP A 5 16.90 10.56 10.21
C ASP A 5 17.72 10.49 8.91
N ALA A 6 19.04 10.56 9.06
CA ALA A 6 19.98 10.38 7.95
C ALA A 6 19.85 9.02 7.25
N MET A 7 18.87 8.19 7.66
CA MET A 7 18.61 6.84 7.15
C MET A 7 17.37 6.75 6.26
N TRP A 8 16.96 7.85 5.61
CA TRP A 8 15.99 7.74 4.52
C TRP A 8 16.51 6.79 3.42
N PRO A 9 15.64 5.95 2.85
CA PRO A 9 16.07 4.98 1.86
C PRO A 9 16.64 5.68 0.62
N THR A 10 17.79 5.23 0.18
CA THR A 10 18.41 5.72 -1.06
C THR A 10 17.69 5.17 -2.29
N ASN A 11 17.83 5.83 -3.44
CA ASN A 11 17.19 5.41 -4.70
C ASN A 11 17.58 4.00 -5.17
N ASN A 12 18.70 3.46 -4.69
CA ASN A 12 19.18 2.13 -5.04
C ASN A 12 18.55 1.00 -4.21
N THR A 13 17.84 1.34 -3.14
CA THR A 13 17.14 0.39 -2.28
C THR A 13 15.71 0.13 -2.75
N GLY A 14 15.10 -0.95 -2.27
CA GLY A 14 13.68 -1.22 -2.50
C GLY A 14 12.78 -0.17 -1.86
N SER A 15 13.11 0.26 -0.64
CA SER A 15 12.39 1.36 0.04
C SER A 15 12.53 2.68 -0.73
N GLY A 16 13.71 2.98 -1.27
CA GLY A 16 13.91 4.15 -2.12
C GLY A 16 13.09 4.09 -3.42
N TYR A 17 12.94 2.91 -4.00
CA TYR A 17 12.09 2.70 -5.17
C TYR A 17 10.60 2.96 -4.86
N LEU A 18 10.08 2.45 -3.74
CA LEU A 18 8.73 2.73 -3.29
C LEU A 18 8.53 4.20 -2.90
N GLY A 19 9.54 4.80 -2.30
CA GLY A 19 9.58 6.18 -1.83
C GLY A 19 10.10 7.20 -2.85
N PHE A 20 10.16 6.85 -4.13
CA PHE A 20 10.67 7.76 -5.17
C PHE A 20 10.04 9.15 -5.06
N GLY A 21 10.90 10.18 -5.03
CA GLY A 21 10.49 11.57 -4.83
C GLY A 21 10.30 12.00 -3.37
N LEU A 22 10.64 11.17 -2.38
CA LEU A 22 10.77 11.59 -0.97
C LEU A 22 12.13 12.20 -0.67
N MET A 23 13.13 11.86 -1.45
CA MET A 23 14.48 12.41 -1.37
C MET A 23 14.66 13.50 -2.45
N GLU A 24 15.44 14.53 -2.16
CA GLU A 24 15.81 15.49 -3.18
C GLU A 24 16.54 14.81 -4.35
N SER A 25 16.20 15.22 -5.56
CA SER A 25 16.87 14.76 -6.75
C SER A 25 18.25 15.40 -6.81
N GLY A 26 19.25 14.76 -6.23
CA GLY A 26 20.64 15.11 -6.28
C GLY A 26 21.49 13.91 -6.66
N ASN A 27 22.73 14.13 -7.07
CA ASN A 27 23.68 13.05 -7.32
C ASN A 27 23.87 12.23 -6.02
N PRO A 28 23.70 10.90 -6.05
CA PRO A 28 23.84 10.04 -4.86
C PRO A 28 25.23 10.07 -4.18
N GLY A 29 26.21 10.72 -4.80
CA GLY A 29 27.56 10.86 -4.28
C GLY A 29 27.84 12.17 -3.53
N ASN A 30 26.91 13.10 -3.47
CA ASN A 30 27.06 14.33 -2.69
C ASN A 30 26.44 14.15 -1.30
N ASN A 31 27.20 14.51 -0.26
CA ASN A 31 26.80 14.53 1.15
C ASN A 31 25.59 15.44 1.47
N ASN A 32 24.94 16.03 0.47
CA ASN A 32 23.80 16.94 0.56
C ASN A 32 22.45 16.25 0.23
N TYR A 33 22.38 14.93 0.34
CA TYR A 33 21.16 14.19 0.09
C TYR A 33 20.22 14.39 1.28
N GLN A 34 19.32 15.35 1.18
CA GLN A 34 18.36 15.67 2.25
C GLN A 34 16.95 15.20 1.87
N PRO A 35 16.16 14.67 2.81
CA PRO A 35 14.79 14.37 2.56
C PRO A 35 13.98 15.64 2.32
N HIS A 36 13.05 15.61 1.37
CA HIS A 36 12.14 16.74 1.12
C HIS A 36 11.21 17.04 2.31
N ARG A 37 11.03 16.09 3.20
CA ARG A 37 10.14 16.18 4.35
C ARG A 37 10.69 15.40 5.52
N GLU A 38 10.41 15.93 6.69
CA GLU A 38 10.59 15.20 7.93
C GLU A 38 9.61 14.02 7.99
N GLY A 39 10.00 12.94 8.66
CA GLY A 39 9.21 11.75 8.86
C GLY A 39 9.09 11.34 10.32
N ILE A 40 8.06 10.59 10.62
CA ILE A 40 7.92 9.93 11.92
C ILE A 40 8.61 8.57 11.81
N ARG A 41 9.42 8.23 12.81
CA ARG A 41 10.07 6.91 12.87
C ARG A 41 9.04 5.80 13.00
N GLU A 42 9.41 4.62 12.50
CA GLU A 42 8.73 3.38 12.84
C GLU A 42 8.74 3.13 14.35
N GLY A 43 7.74 2.42 14.84
CA GLY A 43 7.61 2.06 16.26
C GLY A 43 7.06 3.18 17.13
N VAL A 44 6.71 4.34 16.60
CA VAL A 44 6.03 5.39 17.38
C VAL A 44 4.58 4.97 17.62
N GLU A 45 4.19 4.93 18.88
CA GLU A 45 2.82 4.66 19.29
C GLU A 45 2.08 5.96 19.57
N PHE A 46 0.79 5.99 19.22
CA PHE A 46 -0.11 7.09 19.56
C PHE A 46 -1.49 6.56 19.92
N GLY A 47 -2.20 7.30 20.77
CA GLY A 47 -3.58 7.00 21.12
C GLY A 47 -4.56 7.77 20.26
N LEU A 48 -5.66 7.13 19.87
CA LEU A 48 -6.79 7.76 19.20
C LEU A 48 -8.03 7.57 20.07
N GLU A 49 -8.66 8.66 20.49
CA GLU A 49 -9.92 8.65 21.19
C GLU A 49 -11.04 9.13 20.24
N LEU A 50 -12.08 8.32 20.11
CA LEU A 50 -13.26 8.64 19.32
C LEU A 50 -14.44 8.94 20.24
N ARG A 51 -14.97 10.15 20.13
CA ARG A 51 -16.11 10.60 20.90
C ARG A 51 -17.33 10.78 20.00
N PHE A 52 -18.40 10.09 20.33
CA PHE A 52 -19.65 10.18 19.58
C PHE A 52 -20.58 11.24 20.21
N LYS A 53 -21.36 11.88 19.35
CA LYS A 53 -22.44 12.75 19.82
C LYS A 53 -23.50 11.91 20.53
N PRO A 54 -24.23 12.50 21.53
CA PRO A 54 -25.39 11.83 22.07
C PRO A 54 -26.39 11.46 20.97
N ARG A 55 -26.96 10.27 21.04
CA ARG A 55 -27.90 9.71 20.06
C ARG A 55 -27.29 9.35 18.70
N THR A 56 -25.95 9.18 18.58
CA THR A 56 -25.38 8.53 17.42
C THR A 56 -25.96 7.13 17.31
N VAL A 57 -26.46 6.75 16.13
CA VAL A 57 -27.06 5.44 15.92
C VAL A 57 -25.99 4.34 15.90
N SER A 58 -26.34 3.16 16.37
CA SER A 58 -25.39 2.04 16.50
C SER A 58 -24.77 1.63 15.17
N SER A 59 -25.50 1.73 14.06
CA SER A 59 -24.97 1.44 12.72
C SER A 59 -23.81 2.34 12.32
N ASP A 60 -23.83 3.63 12.69
CA ASP A 60 -22.74 4.55 12.38
C ASP A 60 -21.49 4.23 13.21
N VAL A 61 -21.71 3.82 14.47
CA VAL A 61 -20.60 3.38 15.35
C VAL A 61 -19.95 2.11 14.78
N GLU A 62 -20.76 1.17 14.30
CA GLU A 62 -20.24 -0.08 13.70
C GLU A 62 -19.52 0.18 12.38
N ALA A 63 -20.10 0.98 11.49
CA ALA A 63 -19.46 1.39 10.24
C ALA A 63 -18.09 2.05 10.48
N LEU A 64 -17.97 2.87 11.54
CA LEU A 64 -16.69 3.46 11.92
C LEU A 64 -15.70 2.39 12.42
N ARG A 65 -16.16 1.40 13.22
CA ARG A 65 -15.30 0.29 13.67
C ARG A 65 -14.79 -0.53 12.50
N GLU A 66 -15.64 -0.87 11.56
CA GLU A 66 -15.25 -1.57 10.33
C GLU A 66 -14.25 -0.76 9.50
N THR A 67 -14.45 0.56 9.39
CA THR A 67 -13.53 1.46 8.70
C THR A 67 -12.17 1.50 9.38
N LEU A 68 -12.13 1.59 10.72
CA LEU A 68 -10.88 1.55 11.47
C LEU A 68 -10.18 0.18 11.35
N TYR A 69 -10.96 -0.88 11.30
CA TYR A 69 -10.41 -2.21 11.10
C TYR A 69 -9.81 -2.37 9.70
N ALA A 70 -10.49 -1.91 8.65
CA ALA A 70 -9.94 -1.85 7.30
C ALA A 70 -8.67 -0.98 7.22
N TRP A 71 -8.69 0.15 7.93
CA TRP A 71 -7.52 1.03 8.03
C TRP A 71 -6.34 0.36 8.73
N ASN A 72 -6.59 -0.41 9.79
CA ASN A 72 -5.59 -1.25 10.45
C ASN A 72 -4.96 -2.28 9.50
N LEU A 73 -5.77 -2.93 8.67
CA LEU A 73 -5.29 -4.00 7.79
C LEU A 73 -4.53 -3.48 6.56
N PHE A 74 -4.88 -2.29 6.05
CA PHE A 74 -4.41 -1.82 4.74
C PHE A 74 -3.93 -0.37 4.72
N GLY A 75 -4.21 0.37 5.76
CA GLY A 75 -4.10 1.81 5.74
C GLY A 75 -2.77 2.36 6.21
N GLY A 76 -2.63 3.66 6.03
CA GLY A 76 -1.47 4.40 6.49
C GLY A 76 -1.74 5.90 6.50
N LEU A 77 -0.84 6.66 7.08
CA LEU A 77 -0.90 8.10 7.21
C LEU A 77 0.21 8.80 6.43
N GLY A 78 -0.11 9.94 5.87
CA GLY A 78 0.87 10.84 5.30
C GLY A 78 1.27 10.54 3.87
N SER A 79 2.40 11.12 3.48
CA SER A 79 2.93 11.03 2.12
C SER A 79 3.40 9.61 1.80
N ARG A 80 3.05 9.11 0.62
CA ARG A 80 3.41 7.75 0.18
C ARG A 80 2.77 6.62 1.01
N ALA A 81 1.66 6.87 1.74
CA ALA A 81 0.95 5.83 2.47
C ALA A 81 0.58 4.62 1.59
N ARG A 82 0.22 4.85 0.32
CA ARG A 82 -0.01 3.75 -0.66
C ARG A 82 1.25 2.93 -1.00
N ARG A 83 2.42 3.33 -0.53
CA ARG A 83 3.71 2.68 -0.76
C ARG A 83 4.31 2.10 0.52
N GLY A 84 3.50 1.92 1.55
CA GLY A 84 3.89 1.34 2.84
C GLY A 84 4.57 2.31 3.80
N PHE A 85 4.75 3.58 3.41
CA PHE A 85 5.22 4.61 4.35
C PHE A 85 4.06 5.04 5.24
N GLY A 86 4.32 5.18 6.55
CA GLY A 86 3.30 5.55 7.51
C GLY A 86 2.20 4.51 7.70
N SER A 87 2.48 3.24 7.42
CA SER A 87 1.58 2.13 7.76
C SER A 87 1.25 2.15 9.25
N VAL A 88 0.00 1.90 9.58
CA VAL A 88 -0.51 1.94 10.96
C VAL A 88 -1.09 0.58 11.31
N THR A 89 -0.70 0.05 12.46
CA THR A 89 -1.28 -1.16 13.03
C THR A 89 -1.99 -0.81 14.33
N LEU A 90 -3.22 -1.25 14.48
CA LEU A 90 -3.97 -1.15 15.73
C LEU A 90 -3.45 -2.22 16.69
N ILE A 91 -2.69 -1.80 17.68
CA ILE A 91 -2.08 -2.71 18.66
C ILE A 91 -2.99 -2.98 19.86
N LYS A 92 -3.83 -2.02 20.20
CA LYS A 92 -4.81 -2.15 21.30
C LYS A 92 -6.10 -1.42 21.00
N MET A 93 -7.22 -1.97 21.44
CA MET A 93 -8.52 -1.33 21.44
C MET A 93 -9.19 -1.59 22.81
N ASN A 94 -9.54 -0.52 23.52
CA ASN A 94 -10.09 -0.61 24.89
C ASN A 94 -9.22 -1.50 25.80
N ASP A 95 -7.89 -1.27 25.80
CA ASP A 95 -6.86 -2.00 26.56
C ASP A 95 -6.66 -3.47 26.18
N GLN A 96 -7.40 -3.99 25.22
CA GLN A 96 -7.20 -5.33 24.69
C GLN A 96 -6.21 -5.35 23.53
N ASP A 97 -5.27 -6.30 23.55
CA ASP A 97 -4.33 -6.53 22.45
C ASP A 97 -5.10 -7.01 21.20
N THR A 98 -4.97 -6.30 20.10
CA THR A 98 -5.64 -6.58 18.82
C THR A 98 -4.68 -7.04 17.74
N ARG A 99 -3.39 -7.20 18.05
CA ARG A 99 -2.40 -7.66 17.08
C ARG A 99 -2.71 -9.07 16.59
N LEU A 100 -2.51 -9.29 15.34
CA LEU A 100 -2.74 -10.55 14.65
C LEU A 100 -1.41 -11.27 14.44
N ASP A 101 -1.40 -12.60 14.47
CA ASP A 101 -0.31 -13.36 13.87
C ASP A 101 -0.41 -13.34 12.33
N HIS A 102 0.59 -13.89 11.65
CA HIS A 102 0.65 -13.84 10.19
C HIS A 102 -0.59 -14.49 9.52
N ILE A 103 -0.99 -15.67 9.97
CA ILE A 103 -2.13 -16.41 9.41
C ILE A 103 -3.43 -15.65 9.65
N ALA A 104 -3.62 -15.16 10.86
CA ALA A 104 -4.81 -14.38 11.22
C ALA A 104 -4.87 -13.04 10.46
N TYR A 105 -3.73 -12.40 10.20
CA TYR A 105 -3.67 -11.17 9.39
C TYR A 105 -4.13 -11.42 7.95
N GLU A 106 -3.61 -12.47 7.31
CA GLU A 106 -4.04 -12.83 5.96
C GLU A 106 -5.52 -13.19 5.90
N ALA A 107 -5.99 -14.00 6.85
CA ALA A 107 -7.40 -14.39 6.93
C ALA A 107 -8.31 -13.19 7.14
N ALA A 108 -7.96 -12.28 8.05
CA ALA A 108 -8.73 -11.06 8.31
C ALA A 108 -8.80 -10.15 7.08
N ALA A 109 -7.68 -9.97 6.37
CA ALA A 109 -7.63 -9.19 5.14
C ALA A 109 -8.51 -9.78 4.04
N LYS A 110 -8.43 -11.08 3.81
CA LYS A 110 -9.27 -11.80 2.82
C LYS A 110 -10.75 -11.71 3.19
N THR A 111 -11.11 -11.93 4.44
CA THR A 111 -12.49 -11.81 4.94
C THR A 111 -13.04 -10.39 4.72
N MET A 112 -12.25 -9.37 5.02
CA MET A 112 -12.64 -7.98 4.80
C MET A 112 -12.91 -7.69 3.32
N LEU A 113 -12.07 -8.20 2.41
CA LEU A 113 -12.28 -8.03 0.98
C LEU A 113 -13.55 -8.73 0.49
N GLN A 114 -13.84 -9.93 0.97
CA GLN A 114 -15.05 -10.67 0.63
C GLN A 114 -16.33 -9.96 1.12
N ALA A 115 -16.30 -9.45 2.35
CA ALA A 115 -17.44 -8.73 2.94
C ALA A 115 -17.74 -7.39 2.24
N THR A 116 -16.71 -6.75 1.68
CA THR A 116 -16.82 -5.42 1.04
C THR A 116 -16.89 -5.48 -0.48
N ALA A 117 -16.87 -6.68 -1.08
CA ALA A 117 -16.99 -6.87 -2.51
C ALA A 117 -18.38 -6.40 -2.98
N GLY A 118 -18.40 -5.26 -3.66
CA GLY A 118 -19.63 -4.69 -4.24
C GLY A 118 -20.06 -5.39 -5.53
N THR A 119 -20.35 -4.62 -6.58
CA THR A 119 -20.74 -5.14 -7.90
C THR A 119 -19.58 -5.82 -8.63
N ALA A 120 -19.89 -6.73 -9.56
CA ALA A 120 -18.90 -7.44 -10.37
C ALA A 120 -18.15 -6.54 -11.36
N GLU A 121 -18.59 -5.30 -11.56
CA GLU A 121 -17.95 -4.34 -12.45
C GLU A 121 -16.72 -3.69 -11.78
N PHE A 122 -15.77 -3.24 -12.60
CA PHE A 122 -14.67 -2.43 -12.12
C PHE A 122 -15.20 -1.07 -11.63
N PRO A 123 -14.85 -0.65 -10.41
CA PRO A 123 -15.27 0.65 -9.91
C PRO A 123 -14.61 1.79 -10.71
N PRO A 124 -15.24 2.97 -10.82
CA PRO A 124 -14.67 4.11 -11.55
C PRO A 124 -13.41 4.70 -10.92
N TYR A 125 -13.14 4.35 -9.68
CA TYR A 125 -11.93 4.74 -8.94
C TYR A 125 -11.51 3.62 -7.99
N THR A 126 -10.30 3.71 -7.47
CA THR A 126 -9.74 2.70 -6.55
C THR A 126 -10.66 2.49 -5.34
N ALA A 127 -11.31 1.33 -5.27
CA ALA A 127 -12.20 0.91 -4.21
C ALA A 127 -12.16 -0.61 -4.04
N PHE A 128 -12.73 -1.12 -2.95
CA PHE A 128 -12.95 -2.55 -2.80
C PHE A 128 -13.94 -3.05 -3.86
N SER A 129 -13.63 -4.19 -4.44
CA SER A 129 -14.44 -4.83 -5.48
C SER A 129 -14.16 -6.33 -5.49
N PRO A 130 -14.97 -7.15 -6.20
CA PRO A 130 -14.70 -8.58 -6.37
C PRO A 130 -13.37 -8.89 -7.07
N HIS A 131 -12.77 -7.91 -7.73
CA HIS A 131 -11.47 -8.02 -8.38
C HIS A 131 -10.29 -7.68 -7.45
N ALA A 132 -10.57 -7.21 -6.22
CA ALA A 132 -9.54 -6.93 -5.25
C ALA A 132 -8.78 -8.22 -4.87
N ARG A 133 -7.47 -8.07 -4.63
CA ARG A 133 -6.61 -9.17 -4.18
C ARG A 133 -5.69 -8.66 -3.08
N PHE A 134 -5.34 -9.57 -2.18
CA PHE A 134 -4.42 -9.28 -1.10
C PHE A 134 -3.39 -10.40 -0.98
N GLY A 135 -2.16 -10.06 -0.60
CA GLY A 135 -1.16 -11.06 -0.29
C GLY A 135 -0.01 -10.48 0.52
N VAL A 136 0.58 -11.31 1.37
CA VAL A 136 1.81 -10.99 2.08
C VAL A 136 3.00 -11.33 1.18
N LEU A 137 3.85 -10.34 0.92
CA LEU A 137 5.03 -10.48 0.06
C LEU A 137 6.22 -11.08 0.80
N THR A 138 6.39 -10.70 2.06
CA THR A 138 7.49 -11.12 2.92
C THR A 138 7.21 -10.77 4.38
N THR A 139 7.90 -11.45 5.28
CA THR A 139 7.93 -11.14 6.71
C THR A 139 9.36 -10.90 7.16
N GLY A 140 9.54 -10.21 8.29
CA GLY A 140 10.85 -9.94 8.86
C GLY A 140 10.78 -9.31 10.24
N ASN A 141 11.92 -9.25 10.93
CA ASN A 141 11.99 -8.77 12.31
C ASN A 141 12.11 -7.25 12.44
N GLU A 142 12.31 -6.54 11.34
CA GLU A 142 12.46 -5.09 11.31
C GLU A 142 11.58 -4.47 10.23
N ALA A 143 10.77 -3.48 10.60
CA ALA A 143 9.83 -2.82 9.68
C ALA A 143 10.51 -2.26 8.42
N ARG A 144 11.65 -1.58 8.58
CA ARG A 144 12.40 -1.00 7.44
C ARG A 144 12.97 -2.06 6.52
N MET A 145 13.54 -3.12 7.06
CA MET A 145 14.10 -4.22 6.27
C MET A 145 13.00 -4.94 5.50
N THR A 146 11.86 -5.20 6.16
CA THR A 146 10.69 -5.83 5.57
C THR A 146 10.11 -4.96 4.43
N HIS A 147 9.98 -3.64 4.66
CA HIS A 147 9.57 -2.69 3.63
C HIS A 147 10.56 -2.64 2.45
N ASN A 148 11.86 -2.63 2.75
CA ASN A 148 12.91 -2.64 1.73
C ASN A 148 12.83 -3.89 0.86
N GLN A 149 12.62 -5.06 1.46
CA GLN A 149 12.48 -6.33 0.73
C GLN A 149 11.25 -6.31 -0.19
N ALA A 150 10.11 -5.85 0.29
CA ALA A 150 8.92 -5.68 -0.54
C ALA A 150 9.17 -4.74 -1.73
N GLY A 151 9.91 -3.66 -1.50
CA GLY A 151 10.31 -2.72 -2.55
C GLY A 151 11.24 -3.34 -3.58
N LEU A 152 12.17 -4.21 -3.18
CA LEU A 152 13.05 -4.96 -4.09
C LEU A 152 12.25 -5.95 -4.93
N LEU A 153 11.31 -6.68 -4.34
CA LEU A 153 10.41 -7.58 -5.07
C LEU A 153 9.60 -6.81 -6.12
N TYR A 154 9.04 -5.67 -5.74
CA TYR A 154 8.28 -4.83 -6.67
C TYR A 154 9.15 -4.23 -7.78
N LYS A 155 10.37 -3.77 -7.45
CA LYS A 155 11.35 -3.27 -8.41
C LYS A 155 11.73 -4.35 -9.40
N ALA A 156 12.01 -5.57 -8.92
CA ALA A 156 12.37 -6.72 -9.77
C ALA A 156 11.21 -7.07 -10.71
N HIS A 157 9.97 -7.15 -10.21
CA HIS A 157 8.79 -7.44 -11.03
C HIS A 157 8.60 -6.40 -12.14
N ARG A 158 8.65 -5.10 -11.82
CA ARG A 158 8.55 -4.02 -12.82
C ARG A 158 9.75 -3.90 -13.73
N GLY A 159 10.89 -4.44 -13.33
CA GLY A 159 12.14 -4.47 -14.10
C GLY A 159 12.26 -5.63 -15.09
N GLN A 160 11.30 -6.56 -15.10
CA GLN A 160 11.32 -7.69 -16.04
C GLN A 160 11.26 -7.18 -17.47
N ALA A 161 12.42 -7.20 -18.13
CA ALA A 161 12.66 -6.50 -19.37
C ALA A 161 11.93 -7.10 -20.58
N SER A 162 11.51 -8.35 -20.49
CA SER A 162 10.83 -9.07 -21.58
C SER A 162 9.35 -8.70 -21.72
N THR A 163 8.70 -8.31 -20.61
CA THR A 163 7.25 -8.15 -20.55
C THR A 163 6.79 -6.74 -20.19
N LEU A 164 7.63 -5.95 -19.49
CA LEU A 164 7.24 -4.65 -18.93
C LEU A 164 8.13 -3.51 -19.44
N ARG A 165 7.94 -3.11 -20.70
CA ARG A 165 8.63 -1.95 -21.30
C ARG A 165 7.64 -0.88 -21.73
N GLY A 166 8.06 0.38 -21.66
CA GLY A 166 7.29 1.53 -22.17
C GLY A 166 5.86 1.54 -21.65
N GLU A 167 4.91 1.52 -22.55
CA GLU A 167 3.47 1.58 -22.28
C GLU A 167 2.94 0.39 -21.46
N ALA A 168 3.58 -0.78 -21.52
CA ALA A 168 3.21 -1.93 -20.69
C ALA A 168 3.31 -1.65 -19.18
N LYS A 169 4.01 -0.59 -18.78
CA LYS A 169 4.08 -0.13 -17.38
C LYS A 169 2.96 0.81 -16.96
N ILE A 170 2.15 1.30 -17.89
CA ILE A 170 1.06 2.24 -17.61
C ILE A 170 0.10 1.71 -16.53
N PRO A 171 -0.30 0.43 -16.50
CA PRO A 171 -1.22 -0.09 -15.49
C PRO A 171 -0.71 0.02 -14.04
N PHE A 172 0.59 0.19 -13.85
CA PHE A 172 1.19 0.40 -12.53
C PHE A 172 1.04 1.84 -12.01
N GLY A 173 0.51 2.74 -12.82
CA GLY A 173 0.24 4.14 -12.49
C GLY A 173 1.00 5.14 -13.36
N LEU A 174 0.51 6.38 -13.36
CA LEU A 174 1.06 7.54 -14.07
C LEU A 174 1.42 8.64 -13.07
N PRO A 175 2.42 9.49 -13.33
CA PRO A 175 3.18 9.62 -14.57
C PRO A 175 4.22 8.51 -14.77
N LEU A 176 4.61 8.32 -16.01
CA LEU A 176 5.63 7.34 -16.39
C LEU A 176 6.64 7.98 -17.33
N GLN A 177 7.90 8.06 -16.89
CA GLN A 177 8.98 8.66 -17.66
C GLN A 177 9.16 7.97 -19.02
N GLY A 178 9.29 8.78 -20.06
CA GLY A 178 9.44 8.32 -21.44
C GLY A 178 8.15 7.83 -22.10
N VAL A 179 7.01 7.90 -21.40
CA VAL A 179 5.69 7.50 -21.93
C VAL A 179 4.66 8.63 -21.76
N ASP A 180 4.38 9.03 -20.53
CA ASP A 180 3.41 10.07 -20.20
C ASP A 180 3.80 10.75 -18.89
N LEU A 181 4.09 12.04 -18.94
CA LEU A 181 4.45 12.86 -17.79
C LEU A 181 3.31 13.75 -17.29
N ASP A 182 2.27 13.93 -18.09
CA ASP A 182 1.19 14.88 -17.84
C ASP A 182 0.01 14.25 -17.11
N SER A 183 -0.35 13.04 -17.51
CA SER A 183 -1.46 12.32 -16.88
C SER A 183 -1.12 11.86 -15.48
N ARG A 184 -2.14 11.74 -14.64
CA ARG A 184 -2.02 11.30 -13.25
C ARG A 184 -2.98 10.13 -12.98
N ARG A 185 -2.42 9.00 -12.62
CA ARG A 185 -3.16 7.81 -12.20
C ARG A 185 -2.44 7.11 -11.06
N ALA A 186 -3.09 7.01 -9.92
CA ALA A 186 -2.53 6.26 -8.80
C ALA A 186 -2.38 4.78 -9.17
N SER A 187 -1.31 4.15 -8.69
CA SER A 187 -1.15 2.69 -8.82
C SER A 187 -2.33 1.96 -8.19
N PRO A 188 -2.80 0.84 -8.75
CA PRO A 188 -3.79 -0.01 -8.10
C PRO A 188 -3.21 -0.81 -6.93
N LEU A 189 -1.89 -0.78 -6.73
CA LEU A 189 -1.22 -1.47 -5.63
C LEU A 189 -1.02 -0.54 -4.44
N LEU A 190 -1.48 -0.99 -3.28
CA LEU A 190 -1.23 -0.38 -1.98
C LEU A 190 -0.35 -1.33 -1.17
N PHE A 191 0.77 -0.81 -0.67
CA PHE A 191 1.67 -1.54 0.21
C PHE A 191 1.36 -1.20 1.67
N HIS A 192 1.47 -2.18 2.54
CA HIS A 192 1.26 -2.00 3.98
C HIS A 192 2.28 -2.83 4.77
N ILE A 193 2.82 -2.25 5.83
CA ILE A 193 3.69 -2.95 6.78
C ILE A 193 2.91 -3.14 8.08
N HIS A 194 2.52 -4.37 8.35
CA HIS A 194 1.73 -4.75 9.51
C HIS A 194 2.61 -5.27 10.64
N ALA A 195 2.47 -4.74 11.83
CA ALA A 195 3.16 -5.27 13.01
C ALA A 195 2.41 -6.50 13.54
N LEU A 196 3.08 -7.65 13.57
CA LEU A 196 2.52 -8.91 14.01
C LEU A 196 2.61 -9.10 15.53
N ARG A 197 1.82 -10.03 16.06
CA ARG A 197 1.74 -10.30 17.49
C ARG A 197 3.06 -10.78 18.09
N ASP A 198 3.86 -11.52 17.34
CA ASP A 198 5.18 -12.02 17.74
C ASP A 198 6.30 -10.96 17.71
N GLY A 199 5.97 -9.73 17.35
CA GLY A 199 6.91 -8.61 17.21
C GLY A 199 7.58 -8.54 15.84
N SER A 200 7.31 -9.47 14.95
CA SER A 200 7.74 -9.39 13.55
C SER A 200 6.82 -8.48 12.72
N PHE A 201 7.15 -8.29 11.45
CA PHE A 201 6.41 -7.44 10.51
C PHE A 201 6.08 -8.22 9.24
N ALA A 202 4.88 -8.00 8.71
CA ALA A 202 4.47 -8.47 7.39
C ALA A 202 4.41 -7.31 6.41
N ALA A 203 5.09 -7.42 5.29
CA ALA A 203 4.89 -6.51 4.16
C ALA A 203 3.85 -7.11 3.24
N ALA A 204 2.72 -6.46 3.16
CA ALA A 204 1.58 -6.88 2.36
C ALA A 204 1.34 -5.94 1.17
N VAL A 205 0.65 -6.45 0.18
CA VAL A 205 0.15 -5.71 -0.96
C VAL A 205 -1.34 -5.95 -1.15
N LEU A 206 -2.07 -4.87 -1.26
CA LEU A 206 -3.47 -4.84 -1.63
C LEU A 206 -3.58 -4.33 -3.07
N TYR A 207 -4.24 -5.08 -3.91
CA TYR A 207 -4.54 -4.75 -5.31
C TYR A 207 -6.01 -4.34 -5.43
N LEU A 208 -6.23 -3.11 -5.85
CA LEU A 208 -7.55 -2.53 -6.05
C LEU A 208 -7.67 -2.00 -7.49
N PRO A 209 -8.04 -2.86 -8.44
CA PRO A 209 -8.25 -2.42 -9.82
C PRO A 209 -9.51 -1.56 -9.93
N ALA A 210 -9.49 -0.64 -10.88
CA ALA A 210 -10.57 0.29 -11.18
C ALA A 210 -10.56 0.60 -12.68
N GLU A 211 -11.60 1.27 -13.18
CA GLU A 211 -11.51 1.90 -14.49
C GLU A 211 -10.22 2.71 -14.57
N PHE A 212 -9.48 2.53 -15.67
CA PHE A 212 -8.09 2.97 -15.63
C PHE A 212 -7.96 4.50 -15.64
N HIS A 213 -8.49 5.16 -16.68
CA HIS A 213 -8.36 6.60 -16.83
C HIS A 213 -9.50 7.14 -17.71
N ARG A 214 -9.89 8.39 -17.49
CA ARG A 214 -10.97 9.02 -18.27
C ARG A 214 -10.57 9.31 -19.71
N GLU A 215 -9.30 9.50 -20.00
CA GLU A 215 -8.83 9.72 -21.36
C GLU A 215 -8.99 8.45 -22.20
N ARG A 216 -9.60 8.59 -23.37
CA ARG A 216 -9.94 7.49 -24.27
C ARG A 216 -8.75 6.57 -24.61
N ARG A 217 -7.55 7.15 -24.73
CA ARG A 217 -6.32 6.37 -25.02
C ARG A 217 -5.95 5.35 -23.93
N TYR A 218 -6.47 5.52 -22.71
CA TYR A 218 -6.20 4.65 -21.56
C TYR A 218 -7.41 3.85 -21.11
N GLN A 219 -8.45 3.76 -21.94
CA GLN A 219 -9.66 2.97 -21.67
C GLN A 219 -9.70 1.76 -22.61
N PRO A 220 -8.92 0.72 -22.37
CA PRO A 220 -8.97 -0.49 -23.17
C PRO A 220 -10.32 -1.18 -23.01
N ALA A 221 -10.75 -1.90 -24.05
CA ALA A 221 -11.99 -2.68 -24.01
C ALA A 221 -11.94 -3.82 -22.99
N ASP A 222 -10.71 -4.31 -22.67
CA ASP A 222 -10.50 -5.37 -21.66
C ASP A 222 -9.56 -4.88 -20.55
N LEU A 223 -10.14 -4.43 -19.46
CA LEU A 223 -9.41 -4.00 -18.27
C LEU A 223 -8.69 -5.18 -17.58
N SER A 224 -9.20 -6.39 -17.70
CA SER A 224 -8.56 -7.58 -17.12
C SER A 224 -7.24 -7.86 -17.81
N ALA A 225 -7.17 -7.71 -19.14
CA ALA A 225 -5.92 -7.83 -19.90
C ALA A 225 -4.92 -6.72 -19.52
N LEU A 226 -5.41 -5.48 -19.38
CA LEU A 226 -4.58 -4.34 -18.95
C LEU A 226 -3.92 -4.59 -17.59
N TYR A 227 -4.67 -5.12 -16.64
CA TYR A 227 -4.21 -5.32 -15.27
C TYR A 227 -3.50 -6.66 -15.04
N ARG A 228 -3.42 -7.54 -16.02
CA ARG A 228 -2.84 -8.88 -15.88
C ARG A 228 -1.44 -8.87 -15.25
N GLU A 229 -0.56 -8.02 -15.73
CA GLU A 229 0.82 -7.95 -15.24
C GLU A 229 0.90 -7.33 -13.83
N VAL A 230 -0.04 -6.44 -13.49
CA VAL A 230 -0.15 -5.91 -12.11
C VAL A 230 -0.61 -7.01 -11.16
N ALA A 231 -1.64 -7.78 -11.55
CA ALA A 231 -2.19 -8.85 -10.75
C ALA A 231 -1.18 -9.99 -10.51
N ARG A 232 -0.29 -10.27 -11.47
CA ARG A 232 0.79 -11.26 -11.31
C ARG A 232 1.80 -10.92 -10.21
N PHE A 233 1.83 -9.69 -9.76
CA PHE A 233 2.66 -9.31 -8.62
C PHE A 233 2.11 -9.82 -7.28
N ILE A 234 0.83 -10.13 -7.21
CA ILE A 234 0.20 -10.63 -6.00
C ILE A 234 0.52 -12.13 -5.87
N PRO A 235 0.98 -12.63 -4.72
CA PRO A 235 1.23 -14.05 -4.51
C PRO A 235 0.04 -14.94 -4.90
N ALA A 236 0.31 -16.08 -5.56
CA ALA A 236 -0.74 -16.96 -6.08
C ALA A 236 -1.65 -17.57 -5.00
N GLU A 237 -1.14 -17.76 -3.79
CA GLU A 237 -1.88 -18.25 -2.63
C GLU A 237 -2.92 -17.24 -2.11
N ALA A 238 -2.87 -16.01 -2.64
CA ALA A 238 -3.77 -14.91 -2.29
C ALA A 238 -5.09 -14.89 -3.08
N GLN A 239 -5.36 -15.90 -3.90
CA GLN A 239 -6.64 -15.99 -4.60
C GLN A 239 -7.73 -16.51 -3.63
N PRO A 240 -8.92 -15.91 -3.63
CA PRO A 240 -10.02 -16.32 -2.79
C PRO A 240 -10.55 -17.71 -3.17
#